data_9dc72f53eba24e9d02dcc788fce7b7e2
#
_entry.id   9dc72f53eba24e9d02dcc788fce7b7e2
#
_cell.length_a   1.000
_cell.length_b   1.000
_cell.length_c   1.000
_cell.angle_alpha   90.00
_cell.angle_beta   90.00
_cell.angle_gamma   90.00
#
_symmetry.space_group_name_H-M   'P 1'
#
loop_
_entity.id
_entity.type
_entity.pdbx_description
1 polymer ?
#
loop_
_entity_poly.entity_id
_entity_poly.type
_entity_poly.pdbx_seq_one_letter_code
_entity_poly.pdbx_strand_id
1 'polypeptide(L)' 'MPKAEISWKRVTEDGQKLQVNAQHVGREWKFFHREKRFDVWQPVAKPPLEDWLELLDAVQRLITRRR' A
#
# COMPACT_ATOMS: atom_id res chain seq x y z
N MET A 1 -1.97 -5.70 -19.56
CA MET A 1 -0.85 -5.47 -18.66
C MET A 1 -1.23 -5.70 -17.21
N PRO A 2 -0.38 -6.34 -16.44
CA PRO A 2 -0.68 -6.50 -15.03
C PRO A 2 -0.67 -5.15 -14.33
N LYS A 3 -1.56 -5.01 -13.38
CA LYS A 3 -1.60 -3.79 -12.58
C LYS A 3 -0.40 -3.78 -11.65
N ALA A 4 0.23 -2.64 -11.49
CA ALA A 4 1.24 -2.47 -10.48
C ALA A 4 0.54 -2.48 -9.12
N GLU A 5 0.93 -3.40 -8.27
CA GLU A 5 0.32 -3.55 -6.97
C GLU A 5 1.40 -3.83 -5.93
N ILE A 6 1.35 -3.10 -4.85
CA ILE A 6 2.32 -3.22 -3.77
C ILE A 6 1.54 -3.30 -2.47
N SER A 7 1.93 -4.23 -1.61
CA SER A 7 1.27 -4.37 -0.33
C SER A 7 2.30 -4.49 0.79
N TRP A 8 1.90 -4.07 1.97
CA TRP A 8 2.76 -4.15 3.16
C TRP A 8 1.89 -4.23 4.40
N LYS A 9 2.53 -4.48 5.53
CA LYS A 9 1.86 -4.53 6.82
C LYS A 9 2.34 -3.38 7.68
N ARG A 10 1.43 -2.79 8.42
CA ARG A 10 1.73 -1.70 9.32
C ARG A 10 1.09 -1.97 10.67
N VAL A 11 1.77 -1.58 11.73
CA VAL A 11 1.23 -1.70 13.09
C VAL A 11 0.69 -0.33 13.49
N THR A 12 -0.56 -0.29 13.89
CA THR A 12 -1.19 0.96 14.35
C THR A 12 -0.73 1.30 15.76
N GLU A 13 -1.08 2.50 16.21
CA GLU A 13 -0.74 2.95 17.56
C GLU A 13 -1.35 2.04 18.62
N ASP A 14 -2.48 1.42 18.31
CA ASP A 14 -3.16 0.50 19.20
C ASP A 14 -2.53 -0.88 19.23
N GLY A 15 -1.48 -1.09 18.44
CA GLY A 15 -0.83 -2.39 18.36
C GLY A 15 -1.49 -3.37 17.41
N GLN A 16 -2.48 -2.93 16.66
CA GLN A 16 -3.16 -3.79 15.68
C GLN A 16 -2.37 -3.84 14.38
N LYS A 17 -2.34 -5.01 13.77
CA LYS A 17 -1.70 -5.17 12.48
C LYS A 17 -2.66 -4.80 11.37
N LEU A 18 -2.22 -3.92 10.51
CA LEU A 18 -3.02 -3.43 9.39
C LEU A 18 -2.35 -3.83 8.09
N GLN A 19 -3.11 -4.41 7.18
CA GLN A 19 -2.62 -4.71 5.84
C GLN A 19 -2.96 -3.55 4.92
N VAL A 20 -1.97 -3.07 4.19
CA VAL A 20 -2.14 -1.95 3.28
C VAL A 20 -1.82 -2.43 1.87
N ASN A 21 -2.64 -2.02 0.92
CA ASN A 21 -2.44 -2.36 -0.48
C ASN A 21 -2.50 -1.08 -1.30
N ALA A 22 -1.54 -0.88 -2.18
CA ALA A 22 -1.52 0.25 -3.09
C ALA A 22 -1.58 -0.28 -4.53
N GLN A 23 -2.53 0.22 -5.30
CA GLN A 23 -2.71 -0.17 -6.69
C GLN A 23 -2.53 1.03 -7.59
N HIS A 24 -1.75 0.87 -8.64
CA HIS A 24 -1.56 1.90 -9.64
C HIS A 24 -2.62 1.75 -10.71
N VAL A 25 -3.57 2.66 -10.74
CA VAL A 25 -4.67 2.64 -11.70
C VAL A 25 -4.62 3.91 -12.54
N GLY A 26 -4.32 3.76 -13.82
CA GLY A 26 -4.14 4.91 -14.68
C GLY A 26 -2.96 5.76 -14.21
N ARG A 27 -3.22 6.99 -13.83
CA ARG A 27 -2.19 7.92 -13.35
C ARG A 27 -2.22 8.10 -11.85
N GLU A 28 -3.03 7.30 -11.14
CA GLU A 28 -3.22 7.48 -9.72
C GLU A 28 -2.85 6.22 -8.97
N TRP A 29 -2.41 6.42 -7.74
CA TRP A 29 -2.25 5.35 -6.79
C TRP A 29 -3.45 5.34 -5.87
N LYS A 30 -4.09 4.17 -5.76
CA LYS A 30 -5.22 3.99 -4.86
C LYS A 30 -4.78 3.11 -3.71
N PHE A 31 -5.11 3.53 -2.49
CA PHE A 31 -4.74 2.82 -1.29
C PHE A 31 -5.95 2.13 -0.69
N PHE A 32 -5.71 0.94 -0.19
CA PHE A 32 -6.73 0.14 0.50
C PHE A 32 -6.11 -0.43 1.76
N HIS A 33 -6.92 -0.68 2.76
CA HIS A 33 -6.44 -1.33 3.98
C HIS A 33 -7.49 -2.28 4.52
N ARG A 34 -7.04 -3.22 5.35
CA ARG A 34 -7.92 -4.13 6.08
C ARG A 34 -7.19 -4.56 7.35
N GLU A 35 -7.97 -4.85 8.38
CA GLU A 35 -7.39 -5.24 9.67
C GLU A 35 -7.08 -6.73 9.72
N LYS A 36 -7.98 -7.55 9.21
CA LYS A 36 -7.83 -9.00 9.25
C LYS A 36 -7.76 -9.57 7.85
N ARG A 37 -7.14 -10.71 7.76
CA ARG A 37 -6.95 -11.41 6.48
C ARG A 37 -8.25 -11.64 5.72
N PHE A 38 -9.35 -11.83 6.44
CA PHE A 38 -10.63 -12.12 5.81
C PHE A 38 -11.52 -10.88 5.66
N ASP A 39 -11.05 -9.74 6.11
CA ASP A 39 -11.82 -8.51 5.98
C ASP A 39 -11.82 -8.02 4.54
N VAL A 40 -12.87 -7.29 4.21
CA VAL A 40 -12.97 -6.65 2.90
C VAL A 40 -12.01 -5.45 2.87
N TRP A 41 -11.30 -5.28 1.76
CA TRP A 41 -10.44 -4.13 1.58
C TRP A 41 -11.26 -2.85 1.61
N GLN A 42 -10.80 -1.88 2.38
CA GLN A 42 -11.46 -0.59 2.54
C GLN A 42 -10.66 0.47 1.78
N PRO A 43 -11.31 1.27 0.93
CA PRO A 43 -10.58 2.34 0.23
C PRO A 43 -10.15 3.42 1.22
N VAL A 44 -8.96 3.97 1.00
CA VAL A 44 -8.40 5.03 1.84
C VAL A 44 -8.28 6.28 1.00
N ALA A 45 -9.10 7.29 1.30
CA ALA A 45 -9.12 8.52 0.51
C ALA A 45 -7.87 9.37 0.78
N LYS A 46 -7.43 9.42 2.04
CA LYS A 46 -6.27 10.22 2.42
C LYS A 46 -5.29 9.37 3.22
N PRO A 47 -4.41 8.63 2.52
CA PRO A 47 -3.43 7.81 3.24
C PRO A 47 -2.49 8.66 4.09
N PRO A 48 -2.07 8.15 5.24
CA PRO A 48 -1.09 8.88 6.05
C PRO A 48 0.25 8.97 5.35
N LEU A 49 1.06 9.93 5.75
CA LEU A 49 2.38 10.15 5.16
C LEU A 49 3.23 8.89 5.22
N GLU A 50 3.15 8.13 6.29
CA GLU A 50 3.95 6.91 6.42
C GLU A 50 3.64 5.89 5.34
N ASP A 51 2.39 5.81 4.88
CA ASP A 51 2.02 4.90 3.80
C ASP A 51 2.58 5.41 2.46
N TRP A 52 2.56 6.71 2.24
CA TRP A 52 3.17 7.28 1.04
C TRP A 52 4.67 7.03 1.00
N LEU A 53 5.33 7.17 2.14
CA LEU A 53 6.78 6.92 2.22
C LEU A 53 7.09 5.46 1.96
N GLU A 54 6.29 4.56 2.49
CA GLU A 54 6.46 3.13 2.24
C GLU A 54 6.27 2.79 0.77
N LEU A 55 5.26 3.37 0.14
CA LEU A 55 5.03 3.16 -1.27
C LEU A 55 6.19 3.68 -2.11
N LEU A 56 6.67 4.87 -1.80
CA LEU A 56 7.78 5.47 -2.53
C LEU A 56 9.03 4.60 -2.43
N ASP A 57 9.33 4.12 -1.24
CA ASP A 57 10.48 3.24 -1.03
C ASP A 57 10.35 1.95 -1.83
N ALA A 58 9.17 1.36 -1.84
CA ALA A 58 8.94 0.13 -2.59
C ALA A 58 9.08 0.34 -4.10
N VAL A 59 8.57 1.46 -4.60
CA VAL A 59 8.68 1.79 -6.03
C VAL A 59 10.14 1.99 -6.41
N GLN A 60 10.90 2.68 -5.56
CA GLN A 60 12.33 2.90 -5.83
C GLN A 60 13.10 1.58 -5.88
N ARG A 61 12.76 0.64 -4.99
CA ARG A 61 13.40 -0.67 -5.01
C ARG A 61 13.12 -1.42 -6.30
N LEU A 62 11.88 -1.32 -6.80
CA LEU A 62 11.52 -1.96 -8.06
C LEU A 62 12.30 -1.37 -9.23
N ILE A 63 12.44 -0.06 -9.26
CA ILE A 63 13.19 0.62 -10.31
C ILE A 63 14.65 0.20 -10.27
N THR A 64 15.23 0.14 -9.08
CA THR A 64 16.62 -0.25 -8.91
C THR A 64 16.87 -1.68 -9.37
N ARG A 65 15.91 -2.57 -9.13
CA ARG A 65 16.05 -3.97 -9.52
C ARG A 65 16.08 -4.19 -11.02
N ARG A 66 15.52 -3.27 -11.78
CA ARG A 66 15.40 -3.44 -13.23
C ARG A 66 16.64 -3.07 -14.01
N ARG A 67 17.67 -2.74 -13.35
CA ARG A 67 18.92 -2.41 -14.03
C ARG A 67 19.68 -3.60 -14.56
#